data_967cd694db97bda131892151c07c0ece
#
_entry.id   967cd694db97bda131892151c07c0ece
#
_cell.length_a   1.000
_cell.length_b   1.000
_cell.length_c   1.000
_cell.angle_alpha   90.00
_cell.angle_beta   90.00
_cell.angle_gamma   90.00
#
_symmetry.space_group_name_H-M   'P 1'
#
loop_
_entity.id
_entity.type
_entity.pdbx_description
1 polymer ?
#
loop_
_entity_poly.entity_id
_entity_poly.type
_entity_poly.pdbx_seq_one_letter_code
_entity_poly.pdbx_strand_id
1 'polypeptide(L)'
;MKTMMRKPLKSIVLGHLMLATAVCAVSCADYNETGNFAAEPDPTFVEPYKDLAPIKSYIDRKSYPNMTLGATLKVADFNKQELAHAAAVTNFDNIAFGNTLMSGAIINEKGVMNFLNMMDLLDHVEEIGGEVFGSPIVANTNQADKWMDMLTAPIEIIVQSETDKEVDYTKAETFTGTNKRGKGTIVKNYDGSDNALMLPKKSKVWIAEGFDVDTLATYTVTFYAKVDKDDNENESVYCTFCDSTVYEKEEKAKFYIKPNKWVKMVIEQLHPNPKATTGYFMIDGNQNAEVYIKSVTVTHMPDNHRPQTEQEMKDTISYALNAWCDGLMKINAGRINSFDLIDEALDTKLLDNGKFDLKHSKDKIFWQDIFGSENYAAVVSKAASEAYQQHGGDPAKLRFFISESGLDAQQKFESLTYWMGIWENKGAKIDGINAKLNLSYSEDDTKQAANKKAVESLLSNLASTGKLIRLSNFDIKYQDATGASVAAKDITTEQRQKLADYYGYVIKSYMNKIPHEKQAGICKGNLVDTSDPVGLWSVDSKTRDWVRNATYKAFCDALSGK
;
A
#
# COMPACT_ATOMS: atom_id res chain seq x y z
N MET A 1 34.31 -55.31 2.06
CA MET A 1 35.37 -55.18 3.04
C MET A 1 36.54 -54.47 2.38
N LYS A 2 36.63 -53.14 2.49
CA LYS A 2 37.84 -52.35 2.25
C LYS A 2 37.71 -51.07 3.09
N THR A 3 38.55 -51.03 4.12
CA THR A 3 38.71 -50.02 5.11
C THR A 3 39.39 -48.79 4.45
N MET A 4 38.78 -47.63 4.49
CA MET A 4 39.42 -46.38 4.09
C MET A 4 39.78 -45.59 5.34
N MET A 5 41.09 -45.46 5.55
CA MET A 5 41.72 -44.70 6.64
C MET A 5 41.42 -43.20 6.54
N ARG A 6 40.96 -42.63 7.63
CA ARG A 6 40.86 -41.16 7.82
C ARG A 6 42.25 -40.62 8.18
N LYS A 7 42.79 -39.72 7.36
CA LYS A 7 43.96 -38.87 7.69
C LYS A 7 43.50 -37.65 8.51
N PRO A 8 44.31 -37.15 9.44
CA PRO A 8 43.90 -36.13 10.42
C PRO A 8 43.94 -34.72 9.85
N LEU A 9 42.84 -33.97 10.18
CA LEU A 9 42.51 -32.61 9.76
C LEU A 9 43.28 -31.51 10.51
N LYS A 10 44.45 -31.79 11.10
CA LYS A 10 45.17 -30.83 11.97
C LYS A 10 46.22 -29.95 11.32
N SER A 11 46.61 -30.20 10.08
CA SER A 11 47.66 -29.40 9.43
C SER A 11 47.16 -28.28 8.51
N ILE A 12 45.89 -28.21 8.22
CA ILE A 12 45.32 -27.20 7.31
C ILE A 12 44.90 -25.92 8.07
N VAL A 13 44.50 -26.06 9.37
CA VAL A 13 44.02 -24.91 10.17
C VAL A 13 45.17 -23.96 10.58
N LEU A 14 46.40 -24.47 10.74
CA LEU A 14 47.54 -23.64 11.14
C LEU A 14 48.11 -22.78 9.98
N GLY A 15 47.97 -23.26 8.74
CA GLY A 15 48.41 -22.51 7.56
C GLY A 15 47.51 -21.31 7.22
N HIS A 16 46.21 -21.44 7.50
CA HIS A 16 45.26 -20.34 7.23
C HIS A 16 45.25 -19.26 8.31
N LEU A 17 45.60 -19.59 9.53
CA LEU A 17 45.70 -18.60 10.63
C LEU A 17 46.96 -17.70 10.48
N MET A 18 48.03 -18.21 9.92
CA MET A 18 49.24 -17.38 9.63
C MET A 18 49.08 -16.51 8.37
N LEU A 19 48.21 -16.91 7.41
CA LEU A 19 47.96 -16.08 6.24
C LEU A 19 46.96 -14.93 6.57
N ALA A 20 46.01 -15.15 7.48
CA ALA A 20 45.08 -14.13 7.94
C ALA A 20 45.76 -13.02 8.77
N THR A 21 46.77 -13.38 9.58
CA THR A 21 47.54 -12.38 10.35
C THR A 21 48.51 -11.59 9.50
N ALA A 22 49.00 -12.13 8.38
CA ALA A 22 49.87 -11.40 7.45
C ALA A 22 49.09 -10.38 6.60
N VAL A 23 47.80 -10.69 6.25
CA VAL A 23 46.96 -9.76 5.50
C VAL A 23 46.49 -8.59 6.36
N CYS A 24 46.25 -8.80 7.66
CA CYS A 24 45.91 -7.69 8.56
C CYS A 24 47.07 -6.74 8.89
N ALA A 25 48.31 -7.19 8.75
CA ALA A 25 49.47 -6.35 9.00
C ALA A 25 49.88 -5.48 7.78
N VAL A 26 49.42 -5.82 6.57
CA VAL A 26 49.71 -5.03 5.35
C VAL A 26 48.59 -4.01 5.08
N SER A 27 47.43 -4.20 5.66
CA SER A 27 46.26 -3.30 5.49
C SER A 27 46.34 -2.00 6.31
N CYS A 28 47.24 -1.89 7.27
CA CYS A 28 47.36 -0.69 8.12
C CYS A 28 48.47 0.28 7.70
N ALA A 29 49.21 0.02 6.60
CA ALA A 29 50.39 0.84 6.25
C ALA A 29 50.19 1.77 5.04
N ASP A 30 49.12 1.65 4.25
CA ASP A 30 48.99 2.38 2.98
C ASP A 30 47.78 3.32 2.87
N TYR A 31 47.22 3.76 4.01
CA TYR A 31 46.09 4.72 3.97
C TYR A 31 46.54 6.19 3.90
N ASN A 32 47.85 6.45 3.81
CA ASN A 32 48.37 7.82 3.80
C ASN A 32 48.92 8.34 2.45
N GLU A 33 48.79 7.59 1.35
CA GLU A 33 49.31 8.03 0.06
C GLU A 33 48.42 7.88 -1.17
N THR A 34 47.11 7.71 -1.01
CA THR A 34 46.21 8.04 -2.11
C THR A 34 45.77 9.48 -1.92
N GLY A 35 46.27 10.36 -2.78
CA GLY A 35 45.91 11.77 -2.79
C GLY A 35 44.43 11.99 -2.99
N ASN A 36 43.69 11.80 -1.94
CA ASN A 36 42.39 12.42 -1.80
C ASN A 36 42.65 13.90 -1.61
N PHE A 37 42.17 14.69 -2.52
CA PHE A 37 41.99 16.12 -2.36
C PHE A 37 40.92 16.35 -1.27
N ALA A 38 41.18 15.99 -0.04
CA ALA A 38 40.60 16.61 1.10
C ALA A 38 41.14 18.04 1.07
N ALA A 39 40.34 19.01 0.69
CA ALA A 39 40.68 20.40 0.87
C ALA A 39 41.22 20.53 2.30
N GLU A 40 42.43 21.02 2.47
CA GLU A 40 42.95 21.29 3.82
C GLU A 40 41.86 22.07 4.57
N PRO A 41 41.53 21.67 5.80
CA PRO A 41 40.53 22.41 6.58
C PRO A 41 40.96 23.85 6.61
N ASP A 42 40.10 24.78 6.21
CA ASP A 42 40.37 26.21 6.32
C ASP A 42 40.78 26.47 7.79
N PRO A 43 42.04 26.79 8.07
CA PRO A 43 42.50 26.96 9.45
C PRO A 43 41.76 28.06 10.21
N THR A 44 40.96 28.85 9.51
CA THR A 44 40.08 29.87 10.08
C THR A 44 38.65 29.37 10.33
N PHE A 45 38.28 28.16 9.85
CA PHE A 45 36.98 27.58 10.08
C PHE A 45 36.90 26.97 11.50
N VAL A 46 36.26 27.69 12.39
CA VAL A 46 35.90 27.18 13.73
C VAL A 46 34.49 26.66 13.67
N GLU A 47 34.29 25.35 13.81
CA GLU A 47 32.95 24.79 13.98
C GLU A 47 32.35 25.35 15.28
N PRO A 48 31.28 26.18 15.19
CA PRO A 48 30.87 27.02 16.32
C PRO A 48 30.32 26.23 17.52
N TYR A 49 29.93 24.96 17.34
CA TYR A 49 29.29 24.14 18.37
C TYR A 49 29.92 22.75 18.53
N LYS A 50 31.17 22.58 18.11
CA LYS A 50 31.88 21.29 18.15
C LYS A 50 32.03 20.70 19.56
N ASP A 51 32.13 21.58 20.57
CA ASP A 51 32.38 21.18 21.97
C ASP A 51 31.10 20.80 22.74
N LEU A 52 29.91 20.91 22.11
CA LEU A 52 28.68 20.48 22.73
C LEU A 52 28.60 18.94 22.80
N ALA A 53 28.16 18.42 23.94
CA ALA A 53 27.91 16.99 24.11
C ALA A 53 26.79 16.50 23.19
N PRO A 54 26.65 15.18 22.99
CA PRO A 54 25.52 14.62 22.27
C PRO A 54 24.15 15.06 22.83
N ILE A 55 23.17 15.36 21.98
CA ILE A 55 21.89 15.93 22.38
C ILE A 55 21.18 15.07 23.46
N LYS A 56 21.20 13.73 23.32
CA LYS A 56 20.58 12.81 24.27
C LYS A 56 21.14 12.88 25.70
N SER A 57 22.37 13.41 25.86
CA SER A 57 23.00 13.54 27.17
C SER A 57 22.48 14.74 28.01
N TYR A 58 21.68 15.62 27.40
CA TYR A 58 21.09 16.78 28.10
C TYR A 58 19.75 16.49 28.79
N ILE A 59 19.23 15.25 28.69
CA ILE A 59 18.00 14.86 29.37
C ILE A 59 18.32 14.16 30.70
N ASP A 60 17.72 14.62 31.79
CA ASP A 60 17.72 13.91 33.06
C ASP A 60 16.73 12.72 33.03
N ARG A 61 17.23 11.53 32.76
CA ARG A 61 16.43 10.29 32.64
C ARG A 61 15.68 9.90 33.91
N LYS A 62 16.10 10.41 35.07
CA LYS A 62 15.41 10.13 36.35
C LYS A 62 14.12 10.94 36.44
N SER A 63 14.18 12.20 35.99
CA SER A 63 13.01 13.09 35.99
C SER A 63 12.06 12.82 34.82
N TYR A 64 12.56 12.25 33.73
CA TYR A 64 11.82 12.00 32.47
C TYR A 64 11.91 10.52 32.05
N PRO A 65 11.25 9.60 32.77
CA PRO A 65 11.49 8.16 32.62
C PRO A 65 11.04 7.57 31.27
N ASN A 66 10.05 8.19 30.61
CA ASN A 66 9.53 7.74 29.30
C ASN A 66 10.05 8.57 28.12
N MET A 67 10.79 9.66 28.40
CA MET A 67 11.25 10.58 27.37
C MET A 67 12.35 9.96 26.53
N THR A 68 12.13 9.88 25.22
CA THR A 68 13.14 9.48 24.24
C THR A 68 13.35 10.58 23.19
N LEU A 69 14.58 10.70 22.71
CA LEU A 69 14.88 11.51 21.55
C LEU A 69 15.00 10.62 20.33
N GLY A 70 14.22 10.90 19.32
CA GLY A 70 14.20 10.15 18.08
C GLY A 70 14.72 10.95 16.88
N ALA A 71 15.20 10.23 15.88
CA ALA A 71 15.53 10.75 14.57
C ALA A 71 14.88 9.92 13.48
N THR A 72 14.37 10.56 12.43
CA THR A 72 13.89 9.86 11.24
C THR A 72 15.01 9.70 10.23
N LEU A 73 15.26 8.47 9.77
CA LEU A 73 16.23 8.16 8.73
C LEU A 73 15.61 7.28 7.65
N LYS A 74 16.19 7.34 6.46
CA LYS A 74 15.94 6.31 5.45
C LYS A 74 16.83 5.11 5.74
N VAL A 75 16.32 3.90 5.55
CA VAL A 75 17.11 2.66 5.73
C VAL A 75 18.40 2.70 4.90
N ALA A 76 18.33 3.20 3.67
CA ALA A 76 19.52 3.32 2.83
C ALA A 76 20.62 4.22 3.42
N ASP A 77 20.23 5.33 4.06
CA ASP A 77 21.19 6.25 4.68
C ASP A 77 21.74 5.69 6.01
N PHE A 78 20.92 4.93 6.73
CA PHE A 78 21.35 4.21 7.93
C PHE A 78 22.37 3.12 7.59
N ASN A 79 22.08 2.29 6.59
CA ASN A 79 22.94 1.15 6.20
C ASN A 79 24.27 1.58 5.58
N LYS A 80 24.38 2.80 5.04
CA LYS A 80 25.68 3.32 4.55
C LYS A 80 26.68 3.60 5.66
N GLN A 81 26.23 3.74 6.90
CA GLN A 81 27.05 4.07 8.07
C GLN A 81 27.92 5.34 7.91
N GLU A 82 27.41 6.31 7.14
CA GLU A 82 28.03 7.60 6.90
C GLU A 82 27.57 8.67 7.92
N LEU A 83 27.68 9.95 7.57
CA LEU A 83 27.37 11.10 8.45
C LEU A 83 25.97 11.05 9.06
N ALA A 84 24.95 10.66 8.29
CA ALA A 84 23.57 10.57 8.80
C ALA A 84 23.43 9.51 9.90
N HIS A 85 24.04 8.34 9.70
CA HIS A 85 24.08 7.27 10.69
C HIS A 85 24.84 7.74 11.95
N ALA A 86 26.08 8.27 11.78
CA ALA A 86 26.88 8.74 12.91
C ALA A 86 26.18 9.83 13.72
N ALA A 87 25.52 10.79 13.05
CA ALA A 87 24.75 11.83 13.69
C ALA A 87 23.56 11.27 14.48
N ALA A 88 22.83 10.30 13.91
CA ALA A 88 21.67 9.70 14.56
C ALA A 88 22.06 8.90 15.81
N VAL A 89 22.95 7.92 15.67
CA VAL A 89 23.31 7.00 16.77
C VAL A 89 24.03 7.70 17.93
N THR A 90 24.76 8.76 17.63
CA THR A 90 25.44 9.56 18.66
C THR A 90 24.47 10.41 19.46
N ASN A 91 23.46 11.00 18.81
CA ASN A 91 22.66 12.09 19.41
C ASN A 91 21.26 11.66 19.84
N PHE A 92 20.76 10.50 19.41
CA PHE A 92 19.38 10.08 19.64
C PHE A 92 19.31 8.71 20.28
N ASP A 93 18.20 8.43 20.96
CA ASP A 93 17.92 7.17 21.64
C ASP A 93 17.29 6.16 20.70
N ASN A 94 16.39 6.63 19.84
CA ASN A 94 15.69 5.78 18.89
C ASN A 94 15.71 6.34 17.48
N ILE A 95 15.51 5.44 16.53
CA ILE A 95 15.44 5.75 15.10
C ILE A 95 14.09 5.29 14.56
N ALA A 96 13.44 6.16 13.78
CA ALA A 96 12.23 5.85 13.04
C ALA A 96 12.59 5.77 11.54
N PHE A 97 12.06 4.75 10.85
CA PHE A 97 12.39 4.48 9.44
C PHE A 97 11.24 4.79 8.47
N GLY A 98 10.27 5.57 8.93
CA GLY A 98 9.14 6.01 8.11
C GLY A 98 8.39 4.83 7.47
N ASN A 99 8.09 4.94 6.19
CA ASN A 99 7.26 3.95 5.46
C ASN A 99 7.97 2.63 5.14
N THR A 100 9.28 2.52 5.37
CA THR A 100 10.07 1.36 4.94
C THR A 100 9.71 0.08 5.70
N LEU A 101 9.16 0.21 6.92
CA LEU A 101 8.72 -0.91 7.75
C LEU A 101 7.20 -1.11 7.72
N MET A 102 6.48 -0.50 6.79
CA MET A 102 5.05 -0.68 6.59
C MET A 102 4.75 -1.85 5.65
N SER A 103 3.55 -2.38 5.74
CA SER A 103 3.13 -3.56 4.95
C SER A 103 3.31 -3.39 3.44
N GLY A 104 3.08 -2.20 2.90
CA GLY A 104 3.26 -1.91 1.47
C GLY A 104 4.71 -1.98 0.97
N ALA A 105 5.71 -1.82 1.89
CA ALA A 105 7.12 -1.98 1.54
C ALA A 105 7.61 -3.42 1.73
N ILE A 106 6.93 -4.22 2.53
CA ILE A 106 7.35 -5.56 2.94
C ILE A 106 6.62 -6.66 2.18
N ILE A 107 5.32 -6.48 1.89
CA ILE A 107 4.46 -7.50 1.28
C ILE A 107 4.36 -7.25 -0.22
N ASN A 108 4.66 -8.27 -1.03
CA ASN A 108 4.47 -8.18 -2.48
C ASN A 108 3.03 -8.51 -2.90
N GLU A 109 2.73 -8.39 -4.18
CA GLU A 109 1.40 -8.65 -4.77
C GLU A 109 0.86 -10.06 -4.49
N LYS A 110 1.74 -11.04 -4.24
CA LYS A 110 1.38 -12.44 -3.94
C LYS A 110 1.31 -12.74 -2.44
N GLY A 111 1.45 -11.72 -1.58
CA GLY A 111 1.43 -11.89 -0.13
C GLY A 111 2.74 -12.42 0.47
N VAL A 112 3.80 -12.50 -0.32
CA VAL A 112 5.11 -12.92 0.20
C VAL A 112 5.74 -11.73 0.94
N MET A 113 6.05 -11.94 2.20
CA MET A 113 6.65 -10.95 3.09
C MET A 113 8.19 -11.05 3.06
N ASN A 114 8.86 -9.94 2.77
CA ASN A 114 10.31 -9.84 2.78
C ASN A 114 10.78 -8.94 3.92
N PHE A 115 11.24 -9.54 4.99
CA PHE A 115 11.73 -8.85 6.18
C PHE A 115 13.27 -8.73 6.25
N LEU A 116 14.03 -9.12 5.24
CA LEU A 116 15.50 -9.13 5.29
C LEU A 116 16.06 -7.76 5.70
N ASN A 117 15.60 -6.70 5.05
CA ASN A 117 16.05 -5.35 5.40
C ASN A 117 15.69 -4.93 6.83
N MET A 118 14.57 -5.43 7.37
CA MET A 118 14.16 -5.15 8.74
C MET A 118 15.02 -5.94 9.75
N MET A 119 15.35 -7.18 9.45
CA MET A 119 16.22 -8.00 10.30
C MET A 119 17.60 -7.37 10.42
N ASP A 120 18.26 -7.11 9.30
CA ASP A 120 19.58 -6.47 9.26
C ASP A 120 19.58 -5.14 10.00
N LEU A 121 18.51 -4.35 9.83
CA LEU A 121 18.33 -3.07 10.50
C LEU A 121 18.21 -3.22 12.01
N LEU A 122 17.36 -4.15 12.51
CA LEU A 122 17.16 -4.36 13.94
C LEU A 122 18.42 -4.89 14.60
N ASP A 123 19.11 -5.82 13.97
CA ASP A 123 20.39 -6.35 14.46
C ASP A 123 21.42 -5.24 14.60
N HIS A 124 21.53 -4.37 13.59
CA HIS A 124 22.48 -3.26 13.62
C HIS A 124 22.12 -2.19 14.67
N VAL A 125 20.82 -1.85 14.82
CA VAL A 125 20.37 -0.89 15.85
C VAL A 125 20.64 -1.45 17.26
N GLU A 126 20.44 -2.75 17.47
CA GLU A 126 20.73 -3.41 18.75
C GLU A 126 22.23 -3.43 19.06
N GLU A 127 23.10 -3.73 18.08
CA GLU A 127 24.57 -3.70 18.23
C GLU A 127 25.10 -2.35 18.71
N ILE A 128 24.48 -1.25 18.29
CA ILE A 128 24.88 0.11 18.71
C ILE A 128 24.16 0.58 20.00
N GLY A 129 23.37 -0.30 20.64
CA GLY A 129 22.62 0.04 21.84
C GLY A 129 21.50 1.07 21.62
N GLY A 130 20.97 1.16 20.41
CA GLY A 130 19.85 2.01 20.02
C GLY A 130 18.51 1.29 20.14
N GLU A 131 17.44 2.03 19.87
CA GLU A 131 16.08 1.52 19.82
C GLU A 131 15.42 1.91 18.49
N VAL A 132 14.38 1.19 18.07
CA VAL A 132 13.52 1.53 16.94
C VAL A 132 12.15 1.94 17.45
N PHE A 133 11.61 3.04 16.94
CA PHE A 133 10.19 3.33 17.04
C PHE A 133 9.50 2.75 15.80
N GLY A 134 8.59 1.81 16.01
CA GLY A 134 7.94 1.04 14.96
C GLY A 134 7.03 1.89 14.09
N SER A 135 7.03 1.58 12.79
CA SER A 135 6.10 2.17 11.83
C SER A 135 4.66 1.78 12.14
N PRO A 136 3.66 2.46 11.55
CA PRO A 136 2.26 2.13 11.74
C PRO A 136 1.94 0.66 11.45
N ILE A 137 1.17 0.03 12.34
CA ILE A 137 0.67 -1.33 12.11
C ILE A 137 -0.30 -1.30 10.94
N VAL A 138 -1.22 -0.33 10.92
CA VAL A 138 -2.13 -0.07 9.80
C VAL A 138 -2.19 1.41 9.47
N ALA A 139 -2.37 1.71 8.18
CA ALA A 139 -2.57 3.05 7.64
C ALA A 139 -3.40 2.98 6.37
N ASN A 140 -3.91 4.13 5.91
CA ASN A 140 -4.64 4.24 4.64
C ASN A 140 -3.69 4.50 3.44
N THR A 141 -2.40 4.57 3.69
CA THR A 141 -1.34 4.75 2.68
C THR A 141 -0.19 3.79 2.97
N ASN A 142 0.62 3.50 1.95
CA ASN A 142 1.78 2.60 2.08
C ASN A 142 1.43 1.22 2.66
N GLN A 143 0.23 0.74 2.41
CA GLN A 143 -0.23 -0.60 2.73
C GLN A 143 -0.11 -1.53 1.51
N ALA A 144 -0.26 -2.84 1.72
CA ALA A 144 -0.13 -3.84 0.66
C ALA A 144 -1.39 -3.91 -0.22
N ASP A 145 -1.78 -2.79 -0.86
CA ASP A 145 -3.01 -2.64 -1.63
C ASP A 145 -3.19 -3.80 -2.63
N LYS A 146 -2.19 -4.07 -3.46
CA LYS A 146 -2.28 -5.12 -4.49
C LYS A 146 -2.50 -6.52 -3.93
N TRP A 147 -1.93 -6.83 -2.78
CA TRP A 147 -2.19 -8.10 -2.10
C TRP A 147 -3.62 -8.16 -1.57
N MET A 148 -4.10 -7.09 -0.95
CA MET A 148 -5.48 -7.02 -0.47
C MET A 148 -6.47 -7.11 -1.62
N ASP A 149 -6.22 -6.43 -2.74
CA ASP A 149 -7.04 -6.53 -3.96
C ASP A 149 -7.08 -7.96 -4.51
N MET A 150 -5.94 -8.66 -4.52
CA MET A 150 -5.89 -10.07 -4.93
C MET A 150 -6.70 -10.96 -4.00
N LEU A 151 -6.60 -10.77 -2.68
CA LEU A 151 -7.33 -11.56 -1.70
C LEU A 151 -8.84 -11.33 -1.76
N THR A 152 -9.27 -10.12 -2.10
CA THR A 152 -10.68 -9.71 -2.17
C THR A 152 -11.28 -9.81 -3.57
N ALA A 153 -10.52 -10.36 -4.52
CA ALA A 153 -11.01 -10.62 -5.86
C ALA A 153 -12.30 -11.49 -5.84
N PRO A 154 -13.14 -11.41 -6.87
CA PRO A 154 -14.31 -12.27 -6.98
C PRO A 154 -13.94 -13.75 -6.86
N ILE A 155 -14.78 -14.52 -6.17
CA ILE A 155 -14.59 -15.96 -5.94
C ILE A 155 -15.10 -16.73 -7.14
N GLU A 156 -14.31 -17.68 -7.63
CA GLU A 156 -14.74 -18.61 -8.65
C GLU A 156 -15.75 -19.62 -8.06
N ILE A 157 -16.89 -19.77 -8.73
CA ILE A 157 -17.97 -20.68 -8.35
C ILE A 157 -18.19 -21.71 -9.44
N ILE A 158 -18.70 -22.87 -9.07
CA ILE A 158 -19.09 -23.90 -10.04
C ILE A 158 -20.44 -23.51 -10.64
N VAL A 159 -20.46 -23.26 -11.94
CA VAL A 159 -21.66 -22.98 -12.71
C VAL A 159 -21.90 -24.13 -13.70
N GLN A 160 -23.15 -24.28 -14.13
CA GLN A 160 -23.53 -25.25 -15.15
C GLN A 160 -24.07 -24.51 -16.37
N SER A 161 -23.89 -25.10 -17.54
CA SER A 161 -24.47 -24.57 -18.77
C SER A 161 -26.00 -24.68 -18.71
N GLU A 162 -26.66 -23.59 -19.08
CA GLU A 162 -28.13 -23.50 -19.14
C GLU A 162 -28.59 -23.38 -20.60
N THR A 163 -29.79 -23.90 -20.89
CA THR A 163 -30.39 -23.79 -22.22
C THR A 163 -31.33 -22.60 -22.27
N ASP A 164 -31.02 -21.62 -23.11
CA ASP A 164 -31.81 -20.40 -23.29
C ASP A 164 -32.89 -20.55 -24.34
N LYS A 165 -32.56 -21.26 -25.42
CA LYS A 165 -33.46 -21.44 -26.54
C LYS A 165 -33.23 -22.78 -27.22
N GLU A 166 -34.29 -23.46 -27.51
CA GLU A 166 -34.32 -24.64 -28.37
C GLU A 166 -35.38 -24.46 -29.45
N VAL A 167 -34.99 -24.70 -30.69
CA VAL A 167 -35.87 -24.60 -31.84
C VAL A 167 -35.74 -25.88 -32.67
N ASP A 168 -36.83 -26.60 -32.88
CA ASP A 168 -36.91 -27.76 -33.72
C ASP A 168 -37.74 -27.47 -34.99
N TYR A 169 -37.09 -27.42 -36.13
CA TYR A 169 -37.73 -27.20 -37.43
C TYR A 169 -38.21 -28.46 -38.09
N THR A 170 -37.89 -29.64 -37.57
CA THR A 170 -38.28 -30.92 -38.21
C THR A 170 -39.79 -31.13 -38.21
N LYS A 171 -40.51 -30.50 -37.28
CA LYS A 171 -41.98 -30.55 -37.14
C LYS A 171 -42.68 -29.20 -37.39
N ALA A 172 -41.89 -28.15 -37.67
CA ALA A 172 -42.44 -26.82 -37.90
C ALA A 172 -43.27 -26.75 -39.18
N GLU A 173 -44.47 -26.17 -39.12
CA GLU A 173 -45.37 -26.01 -40.30
C GLU A 173 -45.09 -24.69 -41.02
N THR A 174 -44.68 -23.67 -40.30
CA THR A 174 -44.36 -22.32 -40.81
C THR A 174 -43.16 -21.74 -40.12
N PHE A 175 -42.43 -20.87 -40.79
CA PHE A 175 -41.36 -20.10 -40.16
C PHE A 175 -41.92 -18.78 -39.64
N THR A 176 -41.78 -18.53 -38.36
CA THR A 176 -42.27 -17.31 -37.67
C THR A 176 -41.13 -16.38 -37.23
N GLY A 177 -39.87 -16.77 -37.47
CA GLY A 177 -38.73 -15.99 -37.07
C GLY A 177 -38.47 -14.74 -37.94
N THR A 178 -37.60 -13.87 -37.42
CA THR A 178 -37.30 -12.57 -38.05
C THR A 178 -36.48 -12.70 -39.31
N ASN A 179 -36.96 -12.08 -40.38
CA ASN A 179 -36.29 -11.98 -41.67
C ASN A 179 -35.74 -10.58 -41.87
N LYS A 180 -34.43 -10.37 -41.86
CA LYS A 180 -33.80 -9.07 -42.19
C LYS A 180 -33.55 -8.90 -43.69
N ARG A 181 -33.26 -9.99 -44.39
CA ARG A 181 -33.12 -10.07 -45.84
C ARG A 181 -33.37 -11.49 -46.33
N GLY A 182 -34.11 -11.67 -47.41
CA GLY A 182 -34.64 -12.99 -47.80
C GLY A 182 -35.73 -13.48 -46.88
N LYS A 183 -36.41 -14.54 -47.22
CA LYS A 183 -37.51 -15.11 -46.41
C LYS A 183 -37.18 -16.57 -46.13
N GLY A 184 -36.99 -16.91 -44.85
CA GLY A 184 -36.93 -18.27 -44.40
C GLY A 184 -38.25 -18.99 -44.66
N THR A 185 -38.21 -20.22 -45.12
CA THR A 185 -39.41 -21.04 -45.46
C THR A 185 -39.26 -22.45 -44.90
N ILE A 186 -40.31 -23.02 -44.41
CA ILE A 186 -40.33 -24.44 -44.03
C ILE A 186 -40.55 -25.29 -45.30
N VAL A 187 -39.58 -26.16 -45.61
CA VAL A 187 -39.71 -27.18 -46.64
C VAL A 187 -40.17 -28.46 -45.96
N LYS A 188 -41.37 -28.94 -46.38
CA LYS A 188 -41.96 -30.16 -45.81
C LYS A 188 -41.34 -31.41 -46.42
N ASN A 189 -41.22 -32.44 -45.55
CA ASN A 189 -40.66 -33.75 -45.94
C ASN A 189 -39.32 -33.64 -46.68
N TYR A 190 -38.46 -32.72 -46.25
CA TYR A 190 -37.17 -32.47 -46.87
C TYR A 190 -36.18 -33.62 -46.67
N ASP A 191 -36.27 -34.27 -45.54
CA ASP A 191 -35.42 -35.42 -45.19
C ASP A 191 -36.29 -36.56 -44.64
N GLY A 192 -36.85 -37.34 -45.54
CA GLY A 192 -37.86 -38.37 -45.21
C GLY A 192 -39.17 -37.72 -44.77
N SER A 193 -39.57 -37.90 -43.51
CA SER A 193 -40.73 -37.27 -42.90
C SER A 193 -40.44 -35.95 -42.22
N ASP A 194 -39.17 -35.58 -42.07
CA ASP A 194 -38.74 -34.39 -41.37
C ASP A 194 -38.80 -33.13 -42.24
N ASN A 195 -39.31 -32.05 -41.69
CA ASN A 195 -39.25 -30.72 -42.33
C ASN A 195 -37.88 -30.06 -42.07
N ALA A 196 -37.59 -29.02 -42.80
CA ALA A 196 -36.39 -28.18 -42.54
C ALA A 196 -36.68 -26.72 -42.82
N LEU A 197 -36.04 -25.83 -42.09
CA LEU A 197 -36.02 -24.43 -42.41
C LEU A 197 -35.04 -24.16 -43.56
N MET A 198 -35.50 -23.72 -44.70
CA MET A 198 -34.70 -23.29 -45.82
C MET A 198 -34.41 -21.81 -45.75
N LEU A 199 -33.14 -21.44 -45.86
CA LEU A 199 -32.63 -20.07 -45.96
C LEU A 199 -32.17 -19.78 -47.38
N PRO A 200 -32.75 -18.81 -48.09
CA PRO A 200 -32.36 -18.47 -49.45
C PRO A 200 -30.91 -17.98 -49.55
N LYS A 201 -30.34 -18.04 -50.74
CA LYS A 201 -29.02 -17.47 -51.02
C LYS A 201 -28.93 -16.02 -50.53
N LYS A 202 -27.81 -15.66 -49.90
CA LYS A 202 -27.53 -14.30 -49.42
C LYS A 202 -28.59 -13.74 -48.44
N SER A 203 -29.32 -14.59 -47.73
CA SER A 203 -30.32 -14.18 -46.76
C SER A 203 -29.70 -13.75 -45.43
N LYS A 204 -30.48 -12.97 -44.65
CA LYS A 204 -30.21 -12.66 -43.22
C LYS A 204 -31.44 -13.01 -42.45
N VAL A 205 -31.36 -14.10 -41.70
CA VAL A 205 -32.51 -14.69 -41.01
C VAL A 205 -32.11 -15.08 -39.59
N TRP A 206 -32.91 -14.72 -38.62
CA TRP A 206 -32.74 -15.14 -37.25
C TRP A 206 -33.26 -16.57 -37.09
N ILE A 207 -32.35 -17.52 -36.87
CA ILE A 207 -32.71 -18.93 -36.72
C ILE A 207 -32.95 -19.36 -35.26
N ALA A 208 -32.65 -18.52 -34.29
CA ALA A 208 -33.08 -18.59 -32.92
C ALA A 208 -33.22 -17.17 -32.41
N GLU A 209 -34.29 -16.85 -31.64
CA GLU A 209 -34.52 -15.54 -31.08
C GLU A 209 -35.47 -15.57 -29.88
N GLY A 210 -35.56 -14.43 -29.17
CA GLY A 210 -36.52 -14.24 -28.08
C GLY A 210 -36.17 -14.98 -26.82
N PHE A 211 -34.91 -14.91 -26.40
CA PHE A 211 -34.43 -15.34 -25.10
C PHE A 211 -33.78 -14.17 -24.37
N ASP A 212 -33.75 -14.23 -23.05
CA ASP A 212 -33.07 -13.24 -22.22
C ASP A 212 -31.56 -13.35 -22.37
N VAL A 213 -30.85 -12.23 -22.26
CA VAL A 213 -29.40 -12.17 -22.45
C VAL A 213 -28.71 -11.81 -21.15
N ASP A 214 -27.89 -12.71 -20.66
CA ASP A 214 -26.85 -12.36 -19.68
C ASP A 214 -25.61 -11.85 -20.43
N THR A 215 -25.33 -10.57 -20.32
CA THR A 215 -24.21 -9.93 -21.03
C THR A 215 -22.83 -10.29 -20.49
N LEU A 216 -22.76 -10.96 -19.35
CA LEU A 216 -21.54 -11.45 -18.72
C LEU A 216 -21.27 -12.92 -19.06
N ALA A 217 -22.29 -13.64 -19.52
CA ALA A 217 -22.21 -15.04 -19.84
C ALA A 217 -21.50 -15.33 -21.17
N THR A 218 -20.99 -16.52 -21.30
CA THR A 218 -20.43 -17.05 -22.56
C THR A 218 -21.42 -18.02 -23.17
N TYR A 219 -21.76 -17.78 -24.45
CA TYR A 219 -22.79 -18.54 -25.15
C TYR A 219 -22.17 -19.57 -26.10
N THR A 220 -22.92 -20.64 -26.32
CA THR A 220 -22.69 -21.65 -27.35
C THR A 220 -23.96 -21.86 -28.16
N VAL A 221 -23.84 -21.78 -29.48
CA VAL A 221 -24.93 -22.11 -30.39
C VAL A 221 -24.62 -23.39 -31.15
N THR A 222 -25.49 -24.37 -30.97
CA THR A 222 -25.42 -25.63 -31.70
C THR A 222 -26.59 -25.73 -32.69
N PHE A 223 -26.32 -26.03 -33.94
CA PHE A 223 -27.37 -26.22 -34.92
C PHE A 223 -26.97 -27.30 -35.95
N TYR A 224 -27.97 -27.90 -36.60
CA TYR A 224 -27.75 -28.86 -37.69
C TYR A 224 -28.07 -28.18 -39.02
N ALA A 225 -27.07 -28.12 -39.90
CA ALA A 225 -27.17 -27.49 -41.19
C ALA A 225 -26.79 -28.44 -42.34
N LYS A 226 -27.41 -28.21 -43.49
CA LYS A 226 -27.12 -28.93 -44.77
C LYS A 226 -27.20 -27.93 -45.89
N VAL A 227 -26.43 -28.16 -46.93
CA VAL A 227 -26.47 -27.45 -48.23
C VAL A 227 -26.58 -28.48 -49.33
N ASP A 228 -27.53 -28.28 -50.24
CA ASP A 228 -27.61 -29.10 -51.45
C ASP A 228 -26.88 -28.41 -52.59
N LYS A 229 -25.79 -29.00 -53.07
CA LYS A 229 -24.94 -28.52 -54.17
C LYS A 229 -24.48 -29.66 -55.06
N ASP A 230 -24.34 -29.34 -56.31
CA ASP A 230 -23.83 -30.33 -57.33
C ASP A 230 -22.31 -30.49 -57.27
N ASP A 231 -21.61 -29.50 -56.71
CA ASP A 231 -20.16 -29.54 -56.45
C ASP A 231 -19.85 -30.08 -55.06
N ASN A 232 -18.61 -30.47 -54.82
CA ASN A 232 -18.15 -30.96 -53.49
C ASN A 232 -17.51 -29.83 -52.67
N GLU A 233 -17.65 -28.57 -53.07
CA GLU A 233 -17.07 -27.45 -52.35
C GLU A 233 -17.92 -27.06 -51.10
N ASN A 234 -17.27 -26.82 -49.99
CA ASN A 234 -17.94 -26.36 -48.78
C ASN A 234 -18.62 -24.99 -49.02
N GLU A 235 -19.84 -24.85 -48.52
CA GLU A 235 -20.51 -23.54 -48.49
C GLU A 235 -20.04 -22.71 -47.30
N SER A 236 -19.71 -21.48 -47.59
CA SER A 236 -19.28 -20.49 -46.59
C SER A 236 -20.48 -19.73 -46.07
N VAL A 237 -20.68 -19.76 -44.76
CA VAL A 237 -21.81 -19.11 -44.11
C VAL A 237 -21.30 -18.21 -42.98
N TYR A 238 -21.89 -17.04 -42.85
CA TYR A 238 -21.61 -16.10 -41.79
C TYR A 238 -22.75 -16.09 -40.78
N CYS A 239 -22.43 -15.75 -39.49
CA CYS A 239 -23.44 -15.60 -38.46
C CYS A 239 -23.18 -14.37 -37.62
N THR A 240 -24.21 -13.94 -36.90
CA THR A 240 -24.16 -12.86 -35.91
C THR A 240 -24.94 -13.31 -34.68
N PHE A 241 -24.40 -13.00 -33.51
CA PHE A 241 -25.02 -13.28 -32.22
C PHE A 241 -25.22 -11.97 -31.47
N CYS A 242 -26.48 -11.62 -31.13
CA CYS A 242 -26.85 -10.47 -30.28
C CYS A 242 -26.11 -9.17 -30.63
N ASP A 243 -26.15 -8.74 -31.88
CA ASP A 243 -25.44 -7.58 -32.44
C ASP A 243 -23.91 -7.55 -32.24
N SER A 244 -23.36 -8.64 -31.76
CA SER A 244 -21.93 -8.85 -31.70
C SER A 244 -21.44 -9.54 -32.97
N THR A 245 -20.37 -9.02 -33.57
CA THR A 245 -19.62 -9.77 -34.58
C THR A 245 -18.85 -10.88 -33.87
N VAL A 246 -19.09 -12.12 -34.26
CA VAL A 246 -18.64 -13.33 -33.55
C VAL A 246 -17.13 -13.56 -33.55
N TYR A 247 -16.29 -12.66 -34.01
CA TYR A 247 -14.84 -12.65 -33.80
C TYR A 247 -14.28 -11.23 -33.76
N GLU A 248 -13.49 -10.96 -32.73
CA GLU A 248 -12.62 -9.77 -32.69
C GLU A 248 -11.56 -9.88 -33.79
N LYS A 249 -11.64 -8.98 -34.74
CA LYS A 249 -10.80 -8.66 -35.89
C LYS A 249 -11.39 -9.10 -37.25
N GLU A 250 -12.03 -8.11 -37.88
CA GLU A 250 -12.22 -7.88 -39.29
C GLU A 250 -12.92 -8.96 -40.16
N GLU A 251 -13.11 -10.19 -39.69
CA GLU A 251 -13.91 -11.19 -40.44
C GLU A 251 -15.12 -11.60 -39.60
N LYS A 252 -16.31 -11.38 -40.12
CA LYS A 252 -17.57 -11.94 -39.61
C LYS A 252 -17.39 -13.42 -39.37
N ALA A 253 -17.96 -13.97 -38.30
CA ALA A 253 -17.87 -15.40 -38.00
C ALA A 253 -18.28 -16.20 -39.24
N LYS A 254 -17.34 -16.97 -39.71
CA LYS A 254 -17.46 -17.73 -40.93
C LYS A 254 -17.30 -19.22 -40.60
N PHE A 255 -18.28 -19.98 -40.97
CA PHE A 255 -18.19 -21.44 -40.87
C PHE A 255 -18.48 -22.10 -42.21
N TYR A 256 -18.14 -23.37 -42.34
CA TYR A 256 -18.21 -24.07 -43.60
C TYR A 256 -19.13 -25.28 -43.44
N ILE A 257 -20.14 -25.41 -44.31
CA ILE A 257 -21.05 -26.56 -44.36
C ILE A 257 -20.64 -27.43 -45.54
N LYS A 258 -20.45 -28.73 -45.27
CA LYS A 258 -20.21 -29.74 -46.30
C LYS A 258 -21.48 -29.97 -47.12
N PRO A 259 -21.37 -30.04 -48.48
CA PRO A 259 -22.53 -30.31 -49.30
C PRO A 259 -23.17 -31.68 -49.03
N ASN A 260 -24.46 -31.76 -49.26
CA ASN A 260 -25.28 -32.95 -49.31
C ASN A 260 -25.26 -33.83 -48.04
N LYS A 261 -24.81 -33.30 -46.91
CA LYS A 261 -24.79 -33.96 -45.59
C LYS A 261 -25.23 -33.04 -44.50
N TRP A 262 -26.01 -33.58 -43.54
CA TRP A 262 -26.28 -32.88 -42.30
C TRP A 262 -25.01 -32.82 -41.46
N VAL A 263 -24.65 -31.65 -41.05
CA VAL A 263 -23.48 -31.36 -40.20
C VAL A 263 -23.94 -30.70 -38.93
N LYS A 264 -23.50 -31.21 -37.79
CA LYS A 264 -23.64 -30.53 -36.52
C LYS A 264 -22.61 -29.38 -36.47
N MET A 265 -23.11 -28.15 -36.38
CA MET A 265 -22.31 -26.98 -36.19
C MET A 265 -22.34 -26.57 -34.72
N VAL A 266 -21.18 -26.24 -34.14
CA VAL A 266 -21.06 -25.76 -32.78
C VAL A 266 -20.22 -24.48 -32.84
N ILE A 267 -20.78 -23.40 -32.36
CA ILE A 267 -20.11 -22.11 -32.28
C ILE A 267 -20.03 -21.73 -30.82
N GLU A 268 -18.85 -21.77 -30.28
CA GLU A 268 -18.56 -21.54 -28.87
C GLU A 268 -17.95 -20.17 -28.64
N GLN A 269 -17.82 -19.77 -27.38
CA GLN A 269 -17.18 -18.52 -26.95
C GLN A 269 -17.85 -17.26 -27.53
N LEU A 270 -19.18 -17.30 -27.66
CA LEU A 270 -19.96 -16.16 -28.09
C LEU A 270 -20.21 -15.21 -26.92
N HIS A 271 -19.89 -13.95 -27.10
CA HIS A 271 -20.19 -12.89 -26.14
C HIS A 271 -21.23 -11.95 -26.75
N PRO A 272 -22.36 -11.71 -26.08
CA PRO A 272 -23.35 -10.74 -26.56
C PRO A 272 -22.81 -9.32 -26.49
N ASN A 273 -23.40 -8.42 -27.29
CA ASN A 273 -23.13 -6.99 -27.12
C ASN A 273 -23.55 -6.58 -25.68
N PRO A 274 -22.73 -5.82 -24.93
CA PRO A 274 -23.06 -5.39 -23.56
C PRO A 274 -24.38 -4.62 -23.41
N LYS A 275 -24.98 -4.16 -24.54
CA LYS A 275 -26.28 -3.47 -24.57
C LYS A 275 -27.42 -4.35 -25.10
N ALA A 276 -27.15 -5.63 -25.39
CA ALA A 276 -28.19 -6.53 -25.86
C ALA A 276 -29.21 -6.81 -24.75
N THR A 277 -30.48 -6.65 -25.05
CA THR A 277 -31.61 -6.92 -24.15
C THR A 277 -32.40 -8.16 -24.55
N THR A 278 -32.30 -8.57 -25.81
CA THR A 278 -33.00 -9.74 -26.35
C THR A 278 -32.05 -10.54 -27.22
N GLY A 279 -31.96 -11.82 -26.95
CA GLY A 279 -31.07 -12.74 -27.61
C GLY A 279 -31.57 -13.18 -28.96
N TYR A 280 -30.62 -13.28 -29.92
CA TYR A 280 -30.85 -13.89 -31.22
C TYR A 280 -29.57 -14.46 -31.81
N PHE A 281 -29.73 -15.45 -32.67
CA PHE A 281 -28.67 -15.97 -33.52
C PHE A 281 -29.12 -15.90 -34.99
N MET A 282 -28.33 -15.20 -35.82
CA MET A 282 -28.65 -14.89 -37.20
C MET A 282 -27.64 -15.54 -38.13
N ILE A 283 -28.15 -16.21 -39.17
CA ILE A 283 -27.36 -16.50 -40.35
C ILE A 283 -27.29 -15.22 -41.19
N ASP A 284 -26.10 -14.71 -41.44
CA ASP A 284 -25.86 -13.39 -42.06
C ASP A 284 -25.23 -13.56 -43.45
N GLY A 285 -26.00 -14.00 -44.34
CA GLY A 285 -26.13 -13.74 -45.76
C GLY A 285 -24.95 -13.65 -46.70
N ASN A 286 -23.95 -14.52 -46.63
CA ASN A 286 -22.93 -14.59 -47.71
C ASN A 286 -22.98 -15.93 -48.47
N GLN A 287 -23.89 -16.81 -48.10
CA GLN A 287 -24.04 -18.11 -48.75
C GLN A 287 -24.49 -17.97 -50.23
N ASN A 288 -23.85 -18.74 -51.10
CA ASN A 288 -24.21 -18.80 -52.51
C ASN A 288 -25.13 -19.97 -52.84
N ALA A 289 -25.43 -20.84 -51.84
CA ALA A 289 -26.39 -21.91 -51.92
C ALA A 289 -27.50 -21.69 -50.89
N GLU A 290 -28.60 -22.46 -51.03
CA GLU A 290 -29.64 -22.53 -49.99
C GLU A 290 -29.10 -23.33 -48.82
N VAL A 291 -29.37 -22.86 -47.61
CA VAL A 291 -28.97 -23.55 -46.36
C VAL A 291 -30.23 -24.07 -45.67
N TYR A 292 -30.21 -25.30 -45.29
CA TYR A 292 -31.28 -25.99 -44.60
C TYR A 292 -30.90 -26.22 -43.14
N ILE A 293 -31.80 -25.91 -42.21
CA ILE A 293 -31.59 -26.03 -40.76
C ILE A 293 -32.63 -26.96 -40.14
N LYS A 294 -32.21 -27.98 -39.37
CA LYS A 294 -33.11 -28.89 -38.62
C LYS A 294 -33.46 -28.35 -37.24
N SER A 295 -32.45 -28.00 -36.49
CA SER A 295 -32.63 -27.51 -35.12
C SER A 295 -31.54 -26.56 -34.72
N VAL A 296 -31.84 -25.74 -33.73
CA VAL A 296 -30.92 -24.79 -33.13
C VAL A 296 -31.09 -24.85 -31.62
N THR A 297 -30.00 -24.94 -30.89
CA THR A 297 -29.96 -24.87 -29.43
C THR A 297 -28.99 -23.76 -29.05
N VAL A 298 -29.42 -22.84 -28.21
CA VAL A 298 -28.59 -21.80 -27.62
C VAL A 298 -28.45 -22.14 -26.14
N THR A 299 -27.22 -22.23 -25.69
CA THR A 299 -26.90 -22.43 -24.27
C THR A 299 -25.93 -21.35 -23.82
N HIS A 300 -25.98 -21.02 -22.54
CA HIS A 300 -24.94 -20.15 -21.96
C HIS A 300 -24.29 -20.80 -20.77
N MET A 301 -23.06 -20.36 -20.49
CA MET A 301 -22.34 -20.59 -19.27
C MET A 301 -22.37 -19.26 -18.50
N PRO A 302 -23.05 -19.16 -17.35
CA PRO A 302 -23.06 -17.95 -16.55
C PRO A 302 -21.64 -17.51 -16.16
N ASP A 303 -21.46 -16.25 -15.76
CA ASP A 303 -20.20 -15.83 -15.15
C ASP A 303 -19.94 -16.74 -13.93
N ASN A 304 -18.76 -17.34 -13.93
CA ASN A 304 -18.35 -18.24 -12.86
C ASN A 304 -17.70 -17.50 -11.68
N HIS A 305 -17.80 -16.19 -11.63
CA HIS A 305 -17.26 -15.37 -10.54
C HIS A 305 -18.40 -14.63 -9.84
N ARG A 306 -18.31 -14.55 -8.53
CA ARG A 306 -19.15 -13.68 -7.74
C ARG A 306 -18.33 -12.81 -6.78
N PRO A 307 -18.77 -11.59 -6.48
CA PRO A 307 -18.17 -10.80 -5.40
C PRO A 307 -18.18 -11.58 -4.08
N GLN A 308 -17.17 -11.35 -3.25
CA GLN A 308 -17.20 -11.82 -1.87
C GLN A 308 -18.34 -11.16 -1.12
N THR A 309 -19.00 -11.90 -0.24
CA THR A 309 -19.94 -11.33 0.72
C THR A 309 -19.20 -10.48 1.76
N GLU A 310 -19.92 -9.63 2.48
CA GLU A 310 -19.33 -8.80 3.55
C GLU A 310 -18.61 -9.65 4.61
N GLN A 311 -19.15 -10.82 4.94
CA GLN A 311 -18.52 -11.73 5.90
C GLN A 311 -17.24 -12.37 5.33
N GLU A 312 -17.27 -12.85 4.09
CA GLU A 312 -16.08 -13.40 3.41
C GLU A 312 -14.99 -12.35 3.28
N MET A 313 -15.35 -11.11 2.91
CA MET A 313 -14.44 -9.99 2.85
C MET A 313 -13.79 -9.70 4.22
N LYS A 314 -14.59 -9.69 5.27
CA LYS A 314 -14.13 -9.48 6.63
C LYS A 314 -13.20 -10.60 7.10
N ASP A 315 -13.53 -11.85 6.82
CA ASP A 315 -12.70 -13.00 7.17
C ASP A 315 -11.37 -12.98 6.42
N THR A 316 -11.43 -12.64 5.13
CA THR A 316 -10.26 -12.51 4.26
C THR A 316 -9.31 -11.42 4.74
N ILE A 317 -9.82 -10.23 5.05
CA ILE A 317 -9.00 -9.11 5.53
C ILE A 317 -8.54 -9.34 6.97
N SER A 318 -9.31 -10.07 7.80
CA SER A 318 -8.85 -10.52 9.12
C SER A 318 -7.66 -11.48 9.01
N TYR A 319 -7.71 -12.41 8.05
CA TYR A 319 -6.56 -13.25 7.74
C TYR A 319 -5.34 -12.42 7.33
N ALA A 320 -5.50 -11.45 6.43
CA ALA A 320 -4.41 -10.58 6.00
C ALA A 320 -3.79 -9.78 7.17
N LEU A 321 -4.62 -9.23 8.05
CA LEU A 321 -4.17 -8.52 9.24
C LEU A 321 -3.38 -9.43 10.18
N ASN A 322 -3.91 -10.62 10.47
CA ASN A 322 -3.25 -11.57 11.36
C ASN A 322 -1.92 -12.06 10.77
N ALA A 323 -1.89 -12.37 9.48
CA ALA A 323 -0.66 -12.77 8.80
C ALA A 323 0.40 -11.66 8.81
N TRP A 324 0.00 -10.41 8.61
CA TRP A 324 0.87 -9.24 8.72
C TRP A 324 1.42 -9.08 10.14
N CYS A 325 0.55 -9.07 11.14
CA CYS A 325 0.96 -8.93 12.55
C CYS A 325 1.86 -10.08 12.99
N ASP A 326 1.55 -11.32 12.63
CA ASP A 326 2.36 -12.49 12.94
C ASP A 326 3.77 -12.37 12.33
N GLY A 327 3.85 -12.08 11.03
CA GLY A 327 5.13 -11.90 10.33
C GLY A 327 5.96 -10.78 10.92
N LEU A 328 5.36 -9.61 11.15
CA LEU A 328 6.04 -8.45 11.73
C LEU A 328 6.56 -8.75 13.13
N MET A 329 5.72 -9.30 14.01
CA MET A 329 6.08 -9.54 15.42
C MET A 329 7.05 -10.71 15.58
N LYS A 330 7.01 -11.70 14.69
CA LYS A 330 8.00 -12.79 14.64
C LYS A 330 9.42 -12.25 14.39
N ILE A 331 9.57 -11.32 13.47
CA ILE A 331 10.87 -10.70 13.18
C ILE A 331 11.25 -9.70 14.27
N ASN A 332 10.27 -9.00 14.80
CA ASN A 332 10.49 -8.09 15.92
C ASN A 332 11.03 -8.80 17.16
N ALA A 333 10.49 -9.96 17.50
CA ALA A 333 10.88 -10.77 18.67
C ALA A 333 11.01 -9.95 19.99
N GLY A 334 10.14 -8.94 20.16
CA GLY A 334 10.15 -8.07 21.34
C GLY A 334 11.20 -6.95 21.36
N ARG A 335 11.93 -6.73 20.27
CA ARG A 335 12.95 -5.67 20.15
C ARG A 335 12.35 -4.27 20.00
N ILE A 336 11.26 -4.12 19.25
CA ILE A 336 10.49 -2.88 19.15
C ILE A 336 9.31 -2.97 20.11
N ASN A 337 9.21 -2.01 21.01
CA ASN A 337 8.19 -1.97 22.05
C ASN A 337 7.16 -0.85 21.88
N SER A 338 7.36 0.05 20.94
CA SER A 338 6.47 1.19 20.68
C SER A 338 6.18 1.28 19.18
N PHE A 339 4.91 1.35 18.82
CA PHE A 339 4.44 1.44 17.44
C PHE A 339 3.35 2.50 17.32
N ASP A 340 3.27 3.13 16.16
CA ASP A 340 2.01 3.73 15.76
C ASP A 340 1.03 2.61 15.43
N LEU A 341 -0.14 2.57 16.10
CA LEU A 341 -1.19 1.59 15.83
C LEU A 341 -1.88 1.92 14.51
N ILE A 342 -2.28 3.17 14.40
CA ILE A 342 -3.03 3.74 13.28
C ILE A 342 -2.39 5.07 12.90
N ASP A 343 -2.30 5.33 11.60
CA ASP A 343 -1.73 6.55 11.07
C ASP A 343 -2.72 7.32 10.20
N GLU A 344 -2.88 8.64 10.47
CA GLU A 344 -3.64 9.59 9.65
C GLU A 344 -5.05 9.11 9.28
N ALA A 345 -5.83 8.69 10.29
CA ALA A 345 -7.13 8.09 10.09
C ALA A 345 -8.25 9.11 9.75
N LEU A 346 -8.12 10.36 10.23
CA LEU A 346 -9.17 11.37 10.09
C LEU A 346 -9.28 11.90 8.66
N ASP A 347 -10.52 12.06 8.20
CA ASP A 347 -10.88 12.78 6.98
C ASP A 347 -11.10 14.29 7.29
N THR A 348 -11.52 15.04 6.29
CA THR A 348 -12.03 16.40 6.39
C THR A 348 -13.56 16.48 6.36
N LYS A 349 -14.24 15.38 6.05
CA LYS A 349 -15.70 15.25 6.06
C LYS A 349 -16.20 15.25 7.50
N LEU A 350 -17.31 15.95 7.74
CA LEU A 350 -17.94 16.03 9.06
C LEU A 350 -19.05 14.99 9.22
N LEU A 351 -19.10 14.42 10.41
CA LEU A 351 -20.25 13.69 10.93
C LEU A 351 -21.34 14.68 11.42
N ASP A 352 -22.55 14.22 11.65
CA ASP A 352 -23.67 15.03 12.14
C ASP A 352 -23.39 15.72 13.50
N ASN A 353 -22.48 15.16 14.29
CA ASN A 353 -22.04 15.72 15.57
C ASN A 353 -20.93 16.79 15.42
N GLY A 354 -20.56 17.15 14.20
CA GLY A 354 -19.52 18.14 13.90
C GLY A 354 -18.08 17.65 14.08
N LYS A 355 -17.85 16.36 14.33
CA LYS A 355 -16.51 15.77 14.36
C LYS A 355 -16.14 15.29 12.96
N PHE A 356 -14.84 15.28 12.66
CA PHE A 356 -14.35 14.67 11.43
C PHE A 356 -14.61 13.16 11.42
N ASP A 357 -15.06 12.68 10.28
CA ASP A 357 -15.19 11.26 10.00
C ASP A 357 -13.82 10.62 9.79
N LEU A 358 -13.78 9.32 9.71
CA LEU A 358 -12.60 8.60 9.25
C LEU A 358 -12.52 8.63 7.72
N LYS A 359 -11.35 8.42 7.18
CA LYS A 359 -11.16 8.23 5.73
C LYS A 359 -11.88 6.96 5.28
N HIS A 360 -12.57 7.04 4.14
CA HIS A 360 -13.26 5.93 3.48
C HIS A 360 -12.87 5.89 2.01
N SER A 361 -12.89 4.71 1.40
CA SER A 361 -12.60 4.53 -0.02
C SER A 361 -13.55 3.53 -0.65
N LYS A 362 -13.90 3.80 -1.93
CA LYS A 362 -14.60 2.82 -2.79
C LYS A 362 -13.63 2.06 -3.70
N ASP A 363 -12.44 2.62 -3.90
CA ASP A 363 -11.46 2.13 -4.87
C ASP A 363 -10.31 1.38 -4.19
N LYS A 364 -10.22 1.45 -2.86
CA LYS A 364 -9.19 0.80 -2.05
C LYS A 364 -9.79 0.21 -0.79
N ILE A 365 -9.16 -0.81 -0.29
CA ILE A 365 -9.55 -1.42 0.98
C ILE A 365 -8.95 -0.61 2.12
N PHE A 366 -9.80 0.05 2.89
CA PHE A 366 -9.44 0.66 4.15
C PHE A 366 -9.94 -0.18 5.32
N TRP A 367 -9.11 -0.32 6.34
CA TRP A 367 -9.37 -1.20 7.49
C TRP A 367 -10.68 -0.87 8.22
N GLN A 368 -10.99 0.42 8.35
CA GLN A 368 -12.22 0.91 8.96
C GLN A 368 -13.47 0.60 8.13
N ASP A 369 -13.35 0.45 6.81
CA ASP A 369 -14.46 0.07 5.93
C ASP A 369 -14.85 -1.41 6.11
N ILE A 370 -13.85 -2.25 6.43
CA ILE A 370 -14.05 -3.70 6.60
C ILE A 370 -14.47 -4.05 8.02
N PHE A 371 -13.80 -3.49 9.04
CA PHE A 371 -14.05 -3.83 10.43
C PHE A 371 -15.09 -2.91 11.11
N GLY A 372 -15.50 -1.85 10.41
CA GLY A 372 -16.34 -0.78 10.94
C GLY A 372 -15.53 0.26 11.71
N SER A 373 -15.84 1.53 11.49
CA SER A 373 -15.13 2.69 12.05
C SER A 373 -14.94 2.64 13.57
N GLU A 374 -15.91 2.09 14.29
CA GLU A 374 -15.86 1.98 15.76
C GLU A 374 -14.97 0.82 16.26
N ASN A 375 -14.84 -0.25 15.48
CA ASN A 375 -14.25 -1.50 15.97
C ASN A 375 -12.82 -1.73 15.47
N TYR A 376 -12.43 -1.14 14.31
CA TYR A 376 -11.20 -1.53 13.63
C TYR A 376 -9.94 -1.36 14.50
N ALA A 377 -9.87 -0.28 15.30
CA ALA A 377 -8.72 -0.05 16.17
C ALA A 377 -8.57 -1.15 17.25
N ALA A 378 -9.70 -1.64 17.79
CA ALA A 378 -9.69 -2.75 18.74
C ALA A 378 -9.25 -4.07 18.08
N VAL A 379 -9.71 -4.32 16.84
CA VAL A 379 -9.30 -5.50 16.06
C VAL A 379 -7.79 -5.46 15.78
N VAL A 380 -7.27 -4.31 15.32
CA VAL A 380 -5.84 -4.14 15.02
C VAL A 380 -4.97 -4.26 16.26
N SER A 381 -5.34 -3.58 17.36
CA SER A 381 -4.55 -3.62 18.60
C SER A 381 -4.53 -5.02 19.22
N LYS A 382 -5.63 -5.75 19.12
CA LYS A 382 -5.73 -7.15 19.58
C LYS A 382 -4.80 -8.04 18.75
N ALA A 383 -4.92 -8.02 17.42
CA ALA A 383 -4.09 -8.83 16.53
C ALA A 383 -2.59 -8.57 16.75
N ALA A 384 -2.20 -7.30 16.83
CA ALA A 384 -0.81 -6.92 17.06
C ALA A 384 -0.31 -7.33 18.45
N SER A 385 -1.13 -7.19 19.51
CA SER A 385 -0.75 -7.56 20.89
C SER A 385 -0.61 -9.07 21.05
N GLU A 386 -1.53 -9.85 20.49
CA GLU A 386 -1.49 -11.31 20.53
C GLU A 386 -0.25 -11.84 19.78
N ALA A 387 0.02 -11.34 18.58
CA ALA A 387 1.21 -11.70 17.82
C ALA A 387 2.51 -11.29 18.56
N TYR A 388 2.54 -10.10 19.15
CA TYR A 388 3.69 -9.62 19.94
C TYR A 388 4.01 -10.56 21.11
N GLN A 389 3.01 -10.95 21.89
CA GLN A 389 3.15 -11.88 23.00
C GLN A 389 3.56 -13.28 22.53
N GLN A 390 2.95 -13.76 21.45
CA GLN A 390 3.23 -15.08 20.87
C GLN A 390 4.71 -15.21 20.45
N HIS A 391 5.32 -14.14 19.97
CA HIS A 391 6.70 -14.11 19.52
C HIS A 391 7.69 -13.57 20.57
N GLY A 392 7.35 -13.67 21.86
CA GLY A 392 8.26 -13.44 22.99
C GLY A 392 8.37 -11.99 23.45
N GLY A 393 7.54 -11.09 22.92
CA GLY A 393 7.45 -9.73 23.42
C GLY A 393 6.79 -9.67 24.80
N ASP A 394 7.23 -8.75 25.66
CA ASP A 394 6.63 -8.49 26.97
C ASP A 394 5.43 -7.53 26.82
N PRO A 395 4.18 -7.99 27.03
CA PRO A 395 2.99 -7.15 26.86
C PRO A 395 2.99 -5.90 27.75
N ALA A 396 3.70 -5.92 28.88
CA ALA A 396 3.81 -4.77 29.77
C ALA A 396 4.64 -3.63 29.17
N LYS A 397 5.53 -3.95 28.24
CA LYS A 397 6.39 -2.97 27.53
C LYS A 397 5.75 -2.44 26.25
N LEU A 398 4.84 -3.21 25.64
CA LEU A 398 4.21 -2.81 24.37
C LEU A 398 3.40 -1.52 24.55
N ARG A 399 3.65 -0.55 23.66
CA ARG A 399 2.96 0.74 23.60
C ARG A 399 2.43 1.00 22.20
N PHE A 400 1.18 1.40 22.12
CA PHE A 400 0.54 1.81 20.87
C PHE A 400 0.16 3.29 20.92
N PHE A 401 0.51 3.98 19.83
CA PHE A 401 0.21 5.39 19.63
C PHE A 401 -0.77 5.55 18.47
N ILE A 402 -1.66 6.53 18.56
CA ILE A 402 -2.40 7.02 17.38
C ILE A 402 -1.61 8.18 16.80
N SER A 403 -1.24 8.07 15.53
CA SER A 403 -0.43 9.06 14.83
C SER A 403 -1.34 9.95 13.96
N GLU A 404 -1.28 11.27 14.17
CA GLU A 404 -2.11 12.22 13.43
C GLU A 404 -1.39 13.57 13.29
N SER A 405 -1.63 14.27 12.17
CA SER A 405 -1.15 15.61 11.89
C SER A 405 -2.22 16.68 12.13
N GLY A 406 -1.82 17.96 12.18
CA GLY A 406 -2.75 19.09 12.25
C GLY A 406 -3.60 19.15 13.52
N LEU A 407 -3.12 18.57 14.61
CA LEU A 407 -3.80 18.57 15.92
C LEU A 407 -3.76 19.93 16.64
N ASP A 408 -3.09 20.92 16.08
CA ASP A 408 -3.18 22.32 16.46
C ASP A 408 -4.55 22.94 16.14
N ALA A 409 -5.29 22.36 15.16
CA ALA A 409 -6.67 22.69 14.90
C ALA A 409 -7.59 22.02 15.94
N GLN A 410 -8.29 22.83 16.75
CA GLN A 410 -9.15 22.37 17.84
C GLN A 410 -10.16 21.29 17.39
N GLN A 411 -10.81 21.49 16.25
CA GLN A 411 -11.79 20.53 15.73
C GLN A 411 -11.16 19.18 15.38
N LYS A 412 -9.94 19.18 14.85
CA LYS A 412 -9.23 17.94 14.51
C LYS A 412 -8.81 17.19 15.78
N PHE A 413 -8.28 17.90 16.76
CA PHE A 413 -7.96 17.35 18.07
C PHE A 413 -9.18 16.73 18.76
N GLU A 414 -10.31 17.45 18.79
CA GLU A 414 -11.55 16.94 19.35
C GLU A 414 -12.12 15.73 18.60
N SER A 415 -11.91 15.68 17.28
CA SER A 415 -12.31 14.53 16.46
C SER A 415 -11.45 13.31 16.76
N LEU A 416 -10.14 13.49 16.90
CA LEU A 416 -9.25 12.41 17.29
C LEU A 416 -9.62 11.84 18.66
N THR A 417 -9.81 12.69 19.66
CA THR A 417 -10.16 12.25 21.02
C THR A 417 -11.54 11.59 21.08
N TYR A 418 -12.50 12.04 20.27
CA TYR A 418 -13.80 11.40 20.11
C TYR A 418 -13.65 9.95 19.60
N TRP A 419 -12.90 9.74 18.52
CA TRP A 419 -12.68 8.41 17.98
C TRP A 419 -11.85 7.52 18.93
N MET A 420 -10.82 8.06 19.55
CA MET A 420 -10.03 7.32 20.54
C MET A 420 -10.91 6.81 21.68
N GLY A 421 -11.83 7.64 22.20
CA GLY A 421 -12.77 7.23 23.24
C GLY A 421 -13.69 6.08 22.81
N ILE A 422 -14.17 6.10 21.57
CA ILE A 422 -14.97 4.99 20.99
C ILE A 422 -14.11 3.73 20.91
N TRP A 423 -12.91 3.83 20.35
CA TRP A 423 -12.01 2.68 20.18
C TRP A 423 -11.60 2.03 21.50
N GLU A 424 -11.30 2.83 22.51
CA GLU A 424 -10.99 2.32 23.86
C GLU A 424 -12.19 1.64 24.50
N ASN A 425 -13.39 2.18 24.34
CA ASN A 425 -14.62 1.52 24.81
C ASN A 425 -14.90 0.19 24.09
N LYS A 426 -14.36 0.00 22.88
CA LYS A 426 -14.40 -1.27 22.14
C LYS A 426 -13.22 -2.19 22.47
N GLY A 427 -12.33 -1.78 23.39
CA GLY A 427 -11.21 -2.57 23.88
C GLY A 427 -9.88 -2.35 23.15
N ALA A 428 -9.74 -1.28 22.36
CA ALA A 428 -8.46 -0.94 21.78
C ALA A 428 -7.45 -0.50 22.86
N LYS A 429 -6.23 -1.05 22.78
CA LYS A 429 -5.10 -0.58 23.57
C LYS A 429 -4.51 0.66 22.89
N ILE A 430 -4.63 1.82 23.54
CA ILE A 430 -4.09 3.10 23.08
C ILE A 430 -3.34 3.74 24.24
N ASP A 431 -2.01 3.67 24.21
CA ASP A 431 -1.17 4.19 25.28
C ASP A 431 -0.82 5.68 25.07
N GLY A 432 -0.75 6.13 23.82
CA GLY A 432 -0.28 7.46 23.51
C GLY A 432 -0.84 8.09 22.24
N ILE A 433 -0.45 9.35 22.03
CA ILE A 433 -0.68 10.12 20.80
C ILE A 433 0.69 10.50 20.22
N ASN A 434 0.93 10.18 18.96
CA ASN A 434 2.06 10.66 18.19
C ASN A 434 1.60 11.85 17.34
N ALA A 435 1.79 13.07 17.84
CA ALA A 435 1.43 14.28 17.14
C ALA A 435 2.50 14.62 16.09
N LYS A 436 2.15 14.50 14.82
CA LYS A 436 3.00 14.92 13.70
C LYS A 436 2.96 16.42 13.57
N LEU A 437 4.11 17.06 13.71
CA LEU A 437 4.22 18.51 13.66
C LEU A 437 4.40 18.99 12.22
N ASN A 438 3.78 20.15 11.92
CA ASN A 438 3.98 20.89 10.68
C ASN A 438 4.09 22.38 11.05
N LEU A 439 5.28 22.79 11.53
CA LEU A 439 5.50 24.11 12.11
C LEU A 439 6.30 25.00 11.15
N SER A 440 6.02 26.30 11.25
CA SER A 440 6.80 27.34 10.59
C SER A 440 7.10 28.48 11.58
N TYR A 441 8.32 28.99 11.53
CA TYR A 441 8.66 30.28 12.07
C TYR A 441 8.27 31.37 11.06
N SER A 442 7.75 32.50 11.51
CA SER A 442 7.47 33.67 10.66
C SER A 442 8.17 34.92 11.18
N GLU A 443 8.77 35.72 10.28
CA GLU A 443 9.29 37.04 10.61
C GLU A 443 8.19 38.08 10.82
N ASP A 444 6.95 37.82 10.41
CA ASP A 444 5.78 38.60 10.78
C ASP A 444 5.42 38.33 12.24
N ASP A 445 5.58 39.33 13.10
CA ASP A 445 5.37 39.23 14.54
C ASP A 445 3.95 38.76 14.90
N THR A 446 2.92 39.18 14.14
CA THR A 446 1.54 38.79 14.38
C THR A 446 1.33 37.28 14.08
N LYS A 447 1.87 36.82 12.96
CA LYS A 447 1.82 35.39 12.60
C LYS A 447 2.64 34.56 13.58
N GLN A 448 3.84 35.03 13.98
CA GLN A 448 4.67 34.30 14.93
C GLN A 448 4.03 34.22 16.32
N ALA A 449 3.34 35.27 16.78
CA ALA A 449 2.55 35.19 18.00
C ALA A 449 1.39 34.20 17.89
N ALA A 450 0.72 34.13 16.75
CA ALA A 450 -0.31 33.11 16.46
C ALA A 450 0.27 31.71 16.44
N ASN A 451 1.43 31.48 15.80
CA ASN A 451 2.14 30.20 15.78
C ASN A 451 2.49 29.72 17.20
N LYS A 452 3.02 30.62 18.05
CA LYS A 452 3.31 30.28 19.45
C LYS A 452 2.03 29.90 20.21
N LYS A 453 0.94 30.66 20.05
CA LYS A 453 -0.34 30.35 20.67
C LYS A 453 -0.89 29.00 20.21
N ALA A 454 -0.75 28.66 18.92
CA ALA A 454 -1.17 27.35 18.38
C ALA A 454 -0.38 26.20 19.05
N VAL A 455 0.94 26.33 19.18
CA VAL A 455 1.78 25.36 19.90
C VAL A 455 1.35 25.20 21.37
N GLU A 456 1.11 26.33 22.05
CA GLU A 456 0.65 26.31 23.44
C GLU A 456 -0.71 25.60 23.59
N SER A 457 -1.64 25.86 22.68
CA SER A 457 -2.95 25.22 22.65
C SER A 457 -2.85 23.72 22.36
N LEU A 458 -2.06 23.36 21.34
CA LEU A 458 -1.79 21.96 20.99
C LEU A 458 -1.27 21.17 22.21
N LEU A 459 -0.23 21.68 22.85
CA LEU A 459 0.39 20.98 23.98
C LEU A 459 -0.54 20.92 25.21
N SER A 460 -1.32 21.97 25.46
CA SER A 460 -2.33 21.95 26.53
C SER A 460 -3.43 20.93 26.26
N ASN A 461 -3.90 20.85 25.01
CA ASN A 461 -4.88 19.86 24.58
C ASN A 461 -4.32 18.43 24.73
N LEU A 462 -3.11 18.18 24.22
CA LEU A 462 -2.47 16.88 24.35
C LEU A 462 -2.27 16.47 25.81
N ALA A 463 -1.83 17.39 26.68
CA ALA A 463 -1.67 17.14 28.12
C ALA A 463 -2.99 16.73 28.79
N SER A 464 -4.11 17.33 28.38
CA SER A 464 -5.44 17.06 28.95
C SER A 464 -5.93 15.62 28.69
N THR A 465 -5.36 14.92 27.73
CA THR A 465 -5.74 13.53 27.41
C THR A 465 -5.23 12.52 28.43
N GLY A 466 -4.21 12.87 29.23
CA GLY A 466 -3.53 11.97 30.16
C GLY A 466 -2.77 10.83 29.47
N LYS A 467 -2.66 10.85 28.14
CA LYS A 467 -1.93 9.87 27.32
C LYS A 467 -0.43 10.14 27.30
N LEU A 468 0.36 9.17 26.89
CA LEU A 468 1.75 9.40 26.49
C LEU A 468 1.78 10.29 25.25
N ILE A 469 2.62 11.33 25.24
CA ILE A 469 2.69 12.28 24.13
C ILE A 469 4.07 12.20 23.48
N ARG A 470 4.07 11.85 22.21
CA ARG A 470 5.22 11.89 21.32
C ARG A 470 5.00 13.00 20.27
N LEU A 471 6.02 13.79 20.02
CA LEU A 471 6.05 14.74 18.91
C LEU A 471 6.92 14.15 17.80
N SER A 472 6.43 14.10 16.57
CA SER A 472 7.20 13.60 15.42
C SER A 472 7.15 14.56 14.24
N ASN A 473 7.92 14.28 13.20
CA ASN A 473 8.16 15.22 12.09
C ASN A 473 8.58 16.61 12.60
N PHE A 474 9.38 16.64 13.68
CA PHE A 474 9.74 17.90 14.33
C PHE A 474 10.73 18.68 13.47
N ASP A 475 10.20 19.31 12.44
CA ASP A 475 10.87 20.24 11.55
C ASP A 475 10.12 21.56 11.55
N ILE A 476 10.87 22.67 11.60
CA ILE A 476 10.30 24.02 11.56
C ILE A 476 10.87 24.74 10.33
N LYS A 477 9.98 25.13 9.42
CA LYS A 477 10.33 25.93 8.24
C LYS A 477 10.48 27.39 8.61
N TYR A 478 11.25 28.12 7.81
CA TYR A 478 11.42 29.57 7.99
C TYR A 478 10.65 30.32 6.92
N GLN A 479 9.86 31.31 7.34
CA GLN A 479 9.14 32.23 6.46
C GLN A 479 9.60 33.65 6.77
N ASP A 480 9.90 34.40 5.70
CA ASP A 480 10.22 35.85 5.82
C ASP A 480 8.98 36.67 6.17
N ALA A 481 9.15 37.98 6.31
CA ALA A 481 8.07 38.90 6.66
C ALA A 481 6.92 38.95 5.63
N THR A 482 7.17 38.52 4.38
CA THR A 482 6.13 38.41 3.34
C THR A 482 5.37 37.09 3.41
N GLY A 483 5.88 36.11 4.16
CA GLY A 483 5.38 34.73 4.26
C GLY A 483 5.99 33.79 3.24
N ALA A 484 7.01 34.20 2.49
CA ALA A 484 7.72 33.35 1.58
C ALA A 484 8.71 32.44 2.35
N SER A 485 8.84 31.17 1.92
CA SER A 485 9.81 30.24 2.50
C SER A 485 11.24 30.66 2.15
N VAL A 486 12.13 30.68 3.15
CA VAL A 486 13.55 30.92 2.96
C VAL A 486 14.29 29.60 2.81
N ALA A 487 15.02 29.43 1.72
CA ALA A 487 15.78 28.20 1.48
C ALA A 487 17.01 28.09 2.39
N ALA A 488 17.45 26.86 2.67
CA ALA A 488 18.60 26.60 3.54
C ALA A 488 19.90 27.28 3.07
N LYS A 489 20.09 27.41 1.76
CA LYS A 489 21.27 28.09 1.17
C LYS A 489 21.24 29.61 1.30
N ASP A 490 20.08 30.19 1.54
CA ASP A 490 19.84 31.64 1.54
C ASP A 490 19.59 32.20 2.96
N ILE A 491 19.44 31.31 3.96
CA ILE A 491 19.20 31.73 5.35
C ILE A 491 20.42 32.43 5.95
N THR A 492 20.23 33.62 6.51
CA THR A 492 21.28 34.35 7.19
C THR A 492 21.54 33.78 8.60
N THR A 493 22.68 34.14 9.19
CA THR A 493 23.01 33.77 10.59
C THR A 493 21.97 34.29 11.59
N GLU A 494 21.47 35.49 11.40
CA GLU A 494 20.43 36.07 12.26
C GLU A 494 19.10 35.31 12.12
N GLN A 495 18.69 35.00 10.90
CA GLN A 495 17.48 34.23 10.64
C GLN A 495 17.59 32.82 11.22
N ARG A 496 18.77 32.17 11.07
CA ARG A 496 19.06 30.88 11.69
C ARG A 496 18.95 30.93 13.22
N GLN A 497 19.40 32.01 13.85
CA GLN A 497 19.25 32.16 15.29
C GLN A 497 17.77 32.30 15.71
N LYS A 498 16.98 33.12 15.00
CA LYS A 498 15.53 33.24 15.24
C LYS A 498 14.81 31.91 15.11
N LEU A 499 15.17 31.09 14.10
CA LEU A 499 14.65 29.74 13.91
C LEU A 499 15.03 28.85 15.08
N ALA A 500 16.30 28.86 15.49
CA ALA A 500 16.81 28.10 16.62
C ALA A 500 16.10 28.46 17.94
N ASP A 501 15.88 29.73 18.18
CA ASP A 501 15.14 30.23 19.35
C ASP A 501 13.69 29.69 19.37
N TYR A 502 13.07 29.56 18.20
CA TYR A 502 11.72 29.02 18.12
C TYR A 502 11.71 27.50 18.33
N TYR A 503 12.71 26.74 17.84
CA TYR A 503 12.90 25.34 18.22
C TYR A 503 13.03 25.19 19.75
N GLY A 504 13.87 25.99 20.37
CA GLY A 504 14.04 26.01 21.83
C GLY A 504 12.72 26.32 22.55
N TYR A 505 11.95 27.28 22.06
CA TYR A 505 10.62 27.61 22.61
C TYR A 505 9.66 26.41 22.55
N VAL A 506 9.56 25.71 21.42
CA VAL A 506 8.65 24.55 21.28
C VAL A 506 9.06 23.41 22.21
N ILE A 507 10.36 23.11 22.30
CA ILE A 507 10.88 22.06 23.21
C ILE A 507 10.58 22.41 24.68
N LYS A 508 10.88 23.64 25.10
CA LYS A 508 10.58 24.11 26.48
C LYS A 508 9.08 24.07 26.77
N SER A 509 8.25 24.46 25.81
CA SER A 509 6.80 24.38 25.96
C SER A 509 6.32 22.95 26.15
N TYR A 510 6.88 21.98 25.39
CA TYR A 510 6.61 20.56 25.56
C TYR A 510 7.05 20.05 26.95
N MET A 511 8.29 20.35 27.34
CA MET A 511 8.84 19.93 28.62
C MET A 511 8.05 20.50 29.83
N ASN A 512 7.49 21.71 29.69
CA ASN A 512 6.74 22.37 30.77
C ASN A 512 5.26 21.99 30.80
N LYS A 513 4.62 21.73 29.66
CA LYS A 513 3.17 21.50 29.61
C LYS A 513 2.76 20.05 29.72
N ILE A 514 3.55 19.14 29.14
CA ILE A 514 3.27 17.72 29.24
C ILE A 514 3.83 17.21 30.57
N PRO A 515 3.05 16.53 31.43
CA PRO A 515 3.56 15.93 32.65
C PRO A 515 4.76 15.00 32.36
N HIS A 516 5.76 15.01 33.23
CA HIS A 516 7.04 14.31 32.97
C HIS A 516 6.85 12.84 32.64
N GLU A 517 5.95 12.16 33.37
CA GLU A 517 5.64 10.74 33.17
C GLU A 517 4.84 10.47 31.87
N LYS A 518 4.33 11.52 31.23
CA LYS A 518 3.58 11.45 29.98
C LYS A 518 4.40 11.88 28.76
N GLN A 519 5.62 12.35 28.96
CA GLN A 519 6.52 12.70 27.88
C GLN A 519 7.12 11.44 27.26
N ALA A 520 6.63 11.05 26.06
CA ALA A 520 7.13 9.89 25.33
C ALA A 520 8.29 10.24 24.40
N GLY A 521 8.45 11.52 24.06
CA GLY A 521 9.62 11.96 23.31
C GLY A 521 9.38 12.94 22.18
N ILE A 522 10.49 13.30 21.57
CA ILE A 522 10.54 14.18 20.40
C ILE A 522 11.34 13.49 19.30
N CYS A 523 10.78 13.36 18.10
CA CYS A 523 11.45 12.78 16.94
C CYS A 523 11.70 13.84 15.87
N LYS A 524 12.96 14.10 15.59
CA LYS A 524 13.42 14.99 14.54
C LYS A 524 13.16 14.40 13.17
N GLY A 525 12.57 15.17 12.27
CA GLY A 525 12.26 14.75 10.91
C GLY A 525 13.50 14.65 10.03
N ASN A 526 14.24 15.75 9.91
CA ASN A 526 15.47 15.83 9.12
C ASN A 526 16.65 16.27 9.98
N LEU A 527 17.73 15.50 9.99
CA LEU A 527 18.91 15.82 10.79
C LEU A 527 19.74 16.96 10.17
N VAL A 528 19.86 16.97 8.86
CA VAL A 528 20.59 17.98 8.10
C VAL A 528 19.60 18.85 7.32
N ASP A 529 20.01 20.07 7.01
CA ASP A 529 19.25 20.95 6.14
C ASP A 529 18.92 20.27 4.81
N THR A 530 17.69 20.44 4.37
CA THR A 530 17.21 20.01 3.04
C THR A 530 17.20 21.22 2.09
N SER A 531 16.18 21.36 1.24
CA SER A 531 15.87 22.65 0.60
C SER A 531 15.49 23.70 1.64
N ASP A 532 14.87 23.28 2.75
CA ASP A 532 14.47 24.12 3.88
C ASP A 532 15.54 24.05 4.99
N PRO A 533 15.69 25.11 5.81
CA PRO A 533 16.71 25.18 6.87
C PRO A 533 16.28 24.45 8.15
N VAL A 534 15.81 23.22 8.02
CA VAL A 534 15.17 22.45 9.10
C VAL A 534 16.16 21.68 9.97
N GLY A 535 17.40 21.48 9.52
CA GLY A 535 18.38 20.60 10.15
C GLY A 535 18.98 21.13 11.46
N LEU A 536 19.56 20.20 12.21
CA LEU A 536 20.47 20.46 13.33
C LEU A 536 21.91 20.65 12.83
N TRP A 537 22.16 20.14 11.65
CA TRP A 537 23.39 20.32 10.91
C TRP A 537 23.12 21.02 9.59
N SER A 538 24.05 21.87 9.19
CA SER A 538 24.12 22.43 7.85
C SER A 538 25.27 21.76 7.09
N VAL A 539 25.19 21.72 5.76
CA VAL A 539 26.26 21.17 4.92
C VAL A 539 27.22 22.29 4.56
N ASP A 540 28.47 22.15 4.93
CA ASP A 540 29.51 23.09 4.46
C ASP A 540 29.63 23.02 2.94
N SER A 541 29.64 24.17 2.29
CA SER A 541 29.62 24.24 0.82
C SER A 541 30.93 23.78 0.16
N LYS A 542 32.07 23.85 0.89
CA LYS A 542 33.40 23.53 0.40
C LYS A 542 33.79 22.08 0.70
N THR A 543 33.67 21.67 1.99
CA THR A 543 34.07 20.35 2.45
C THR A 543 33.01 19.28 2.31
N ARG A 544 31.72 19.69 2.21
CA ARG A 544 30.54 18.83 2.24
C ARG A 544 30.30 18.16 3.59
N ASP A 545 31.05 18.53 4.61
CA ASP A 545 30.86 18.04 5.97
C ASP A 545 29.60 18.58 6.61
N TRP A 546 29.07 17.86 7.60
CA TRP A 546 27.97 18.31 8.42
C TRP A 546 28.50 19.11 9.60
N VAL A 547 28.06 20.37 9.67
CA VAL A 547 28.46 21.33 10.70
C VAL A 547 27.25 21.62 11.59
N ARG A 548 27.41 21.48 12.90
CA ARG A 548 26.36 21.84 13.86
C ARG A 548 26.01 23.31 13.75
N ASN A 549 24.71 23.60 13.70
CA ASN A 549 24.21 24.96 13.60
C ASN A 549 23.51 25.43 14.90
N ALA A 550 23.00 26.63 14.92
CA ALA A 550 22.33 27.20 16.10
C ALA A 550 21.15 26.37 16.61
N THR A 551 20.47 25.64 15.72
CA THR A 551 19.37 24.75 16.12
C THR A 551 19.85 23.59 16.99
N TYR A 552 21.02 23.02 16.71
CA TYR A 552 21.63 21.99 17.56
C TYR A 552 21.84 22.52 18.99
N LYS A 553 22.41 23.72 19.13
CA LYS A 553 22.60 24.37 20.43
C LYS A 553 21.27 24.62 21.14
N ALA A 554 20.25 25.09 20.42
CA ALA A 554 18.93 25.35 21.00
C ALA A 554 18.27 24.06 21.56
N PHE A 555 18.47 22.91 20.90
CA PHE A 555 18.04 21.61 21.46
C PHE A 555 18.75 21.32 22.77
N CYS A 556 20.07 21.44 22.81
CA CYS A 556 20.87 21.19 24.03
C CYS A 556 20.42 22.09 25.19
N ASP A 557 20.28 23.39 24.94
CA ASP A 557 19.85 24.37 25.94
C ASP A 557 18.44 24.09 26.46
N ALA A 558 17.50 23.85 25.57
CA ALA A 558 16.10 23.62 25.95
C ALA A 558 15.93 22.34 26.78
N LEU A 559 16.61 21.24 26.40
CA LEU A 559 16.57 19.97 27.11
C LEU A 559 17.26 20.03 28.47
N SER A 560 18.25 20.91 28.66
CA SER A 560 18.92 21.14 29.94
C SER A 560 18.24 22.17 30.83
N GLY A 561 17.08 22.73 30.38
CA GLY A 561 16.34 23.75 31.14
C GLY A 561 16.95 25.17 31.12
N LYS A 562 17.86 25.45 30.17
CA LYS A 562 18.52 26.76 30.01
C LYS A 562 17.76 27.67 29.06
#